data_36550396a718eb5130f3a2121c3986b2
#
_entry.id   36550396a718eb5130f3a2121c3986b2
#
_cell.length_a   1.000
_cell.length_b   1.000
_cell.length_c   1.000
_cell.angle_alpha   90.00
_cell.angle_beta   90.00
_cell.angle_gamma   90.00
#
_symmetry.space_group_name_H-M   'P 1'
#
loop_
_entity.id
_entity.type
_entity.pdbx_description
1 polymer ?
#
loop_
_entity_poly.entity_id
_entity_poly.type
_entity_poly.pdbx_seq_one_letter_code
_entity_poly.pdbx_strand_id
1 'polypeptide(L)'
;MKILSIGNSFSQDAHKYLHKLAAANGLEINTANLYIGGCSLEQHWQNITADRAEYDLEYNGGEAVGKISIQQALISDRYDIVTLQQASHLSGILESYDPYIANLAAFVRKYQPRAKLYFHQTWTYEKFTEPSPYGNYYRQVFANYDFDQEKMYQQLTDCACVAAAQINAKLIPVGTLIHKLREATPEFNQNTGGHVLSRDGYHLSLDYGRFAAAAMWLYTLTGVLPKPESFEDFDPALLRIIVDSIPEIQI
;
A
#
# COMPACT_ATOMS: atom_id res chain seq x y z
N MET A 1 -18.67 -3.58 -0.69
CA MET A 1 -17.76 -2.67 -1.39
C MET A 1 -16.78 -3.50 -2.22
N LYS A 2 -16.56 -3.14 -3.50
CA LYS A 2 -15.58 -3.78 -4.38
C LYS A 2 -14.44 -2.83 -4.71
N ILE A 3 -13.21 -3.28 -4.55
CA ILE A 3 -11.99 -2.49 -4.73
C ILE A 3 -11.11 -3.15 -5.77
N LEU A 4 -10.57 -2.38 -6.71
CA LEU A 4 -9.51 -2.79 -7.62
C LEU A 4 -8.24 -2.00 -7.29
N SER A 5 -7.13 -2.69 -7.04
CA SER A 5 -5.81 -2.05 -6.95
C SER A 5 -4.99 -2.30 -8.21
N ILE A 6 -4.51 -1.23 -8.82
CA ILE A 6 -3.48 -1.27 -9.86
C ILE A 6 -2.16 -0.98 -9.16
N GLY A 7 -1.43 -2.05 -8.82
CA GLY A 7 -0.31 -1.93 -7.89
C GLY A 7 0.77 -2.99 -8.05
N ASN A 8 1.39 -3.31 -6.94
CA ASN A 8 2.53 -4.23 -6.86
C ASN A 8 2.53 -4.95 -5.48
N SER A 9 3.68 -5.41 -5.00
CA SER A 9 3.79 -6.09 -3.70
C SER A 9 3.31 -5.26 -2.49
N PHE A 10 3.28 -3.94 -2.60
CA PHE A 10 2.80 -3.08 -1.52
C PHE A 10 1.27 -3.11 -1.40
N SER A 11 0.53 -3.10 -2.51
CA SER A 11 -0.92 -3.36 -2.45
C SER A 11 -1.24 -4.80 -2.05
N GLN A 12 -0.40 -5.76 -2.47
CA GLN A 12 -0.54 -7.17 -2.04
C GLN A 12 -0.43 -7.30 -0.52
N ASP A 13 0.57 -6.66 0.10
CA ASP A 13 0.71 -6.66 1.56
C ASP A 13 -0.50 -6.03 2.26
N ALA A 14 -1.02 -4.91 1.75
CA ALA A 14 -2.19 -4.23 2.30
C ALA A 14 -3.48 -5.05 2.16
N HIS A 15 -3.65 -5.77 1.05
CA HIS A 15 -4.84 -6.59 0.80
C HIS A 15 -4.86 -7.89 1.61
N LYS A 16 -3.69 -8.34 2.10
CA LYS A 16 -3.57 -9.69 2.71
C LYS A 16 -4.60 -9.96 3.79
N TYR A 17 -4.89 -8.96 4.60
CA TYR A 17 -5.84 -9.11 5.72
C TYR A 17 -7.11 -8.26 5.57
N LEU A 18 -7.18 -7.37 4.57
CA LEU A 18 -8.28 -6.40 4.48
C LEU A 18 -9.67 -7.05 4.40
N HIS A 19 -9.84 -8.05 3.54
CA HIS A 19 -11.11 -8.78 3.41
C HIS A 19 -11.52 -9.46 4.72
N LYS A 20 -10.60 -10.20 5.33
CA LYS A 20 -10.83 -10.92 6.60
C LYS A 20 -11.09 -9.94 7.75
N LEU A 21 -10.32 -8.86 7.83
CA LEU A 21 -10.48 -7.84 8.87
C LEU A 21 -11.81 -7.10 8.73
N ALA A 22 -12.24 -6.79 7.51
CA ALA A 22 -13.55 -6.20 7.24
C ALA A 22 -14.68 -7.13 7.70
N ALA A 23 -14.61 -8.40 7.33
CA ALA A 23 -15.61 -9.41 7.73
C ALA A 23 -15.70 -9.57 9.25
N ALA A 24 -14.56 -9.58 9.97
CA ALA A 24 -14.51 -9.62 11.43
C ALA A 24 -15.18 -8.39 12.08
N ASN A 25 -15.30 -7.29 11.35
CA ASN A 25 -15.98 -6.06 11.78
C ASN A 25 -17.39 -5.89 11.20
N GLY A 26 -17.96 -6.95 10.63
CA GLY A 26 -19.33 -6.94 10.05
C GLY A 26 -19.44 -6.15 8.75
N LEU A 27 -18.35 -5.96 8.03
CA LEU A 27 -18.29 -5.24 6.77
C LEU A 27 -17.97 -6.19 5.61
N GLU A 28 -18.59 -5.94 4.46
CA GLU A 28 -18.30 -6.67 3.24
C GLU A 28 -17.39 -5.83 2.32
N ILE A 29 -16.11 -6.21 2.25
CA ILE A 29 -15.13 -5.63 1.34
C ILE A 29 -14.50 -6.77 0.52
N ASN A 30 -14.65 -6.68 -0.79
CA ASN A 30 -14.03 -7.60 -1.76
C ASN A 30 -12.94 -6.84 -2.52
N THR A 31 -11.76 -7.41 -2.60
CA THR A 31 -10.61 -6.79 -3.26
C THR A 31 -10.15 -7.60 -4.44
N ALA A 32 -9.78 -6.91 -5.52
CA ALA A 32 -8.99 -7.43 -6.62
C ALA A 32 -7.67 -6.66 -6.67
N ASN A 33 -6.54 -7.35 -6.80
CA ASN A 33 -5.21 -6.77 -6.93
C ASN A 33 -4.60 -7.17 -8.26
N LEU A 34 -4.17 -6.19 -9.06
CA LEU A 34 -3.39 -6.40 -10.26
C LEU A 34 -1.92 -6.30 -9.89
N TYR A 35 -1.29 -7.46 -9.74
CA TYR A 35 0.06 -7.57 -9.22
C TYR A 35 1.11 -7.78 -10.33
N ILE A 36 2.11 -6.92 -10.32
CA ILE A 36 3.43 -7.14 -10.92
C ILE A 36 4.46 -6.63 -9.91
N GLY A 37 5.45 -7.44 -9.55
CA GLY A 37 6.48 -7.07 -8.58
C GLY A 37 7.22 -5.78 -8.96
N GLY A 38 7.27 -4.80 -8.07
CA GLY A 38 7.96 -3.52 -8.28
C GLY A 38 7.41 -2.63 -9.40
N CYS A 39 6.22 -2.92 -9.92
CA CYS A 39 5.63 -2.18 -11.04
C CYS A 39 5.44 -0.70 -10.72
N SER A 40 6.01 0.18 -11.55
CA SER A 40 5.89 1.64 -11.44
C SER A 40 4.68 2.17 -12.23
N LEU A 41 4.31 3.43 -11.98
CA LEU A 41 3.26 4.12 -12.75
C LEU A 41 3.59 4.15 -14.25
N GLU A 42 4.85 4.36 -14.60
CA GLU A 42 5.32 4.28 -15.99
C GLU A 42 5.08 2.89 -16.60
N GLN A 43 5.47 1.84 -15.89
CA GLN A 43 5.29 0.46 -16.36
C GLN A 43 3.81 0.10 -16.49
N HIS A 44 2.96 0.54 -15.56
CA HIS A 44 1.51 0.39 -15.68
C HIS A 44 1.00 1.06 -16.95
N TRP A 45 1.44 2.28 -17.26
CA TRP A 45 1.05 2.99 -18.47
C TRP A 45 1.54 2.31 -19.76
N GLN A 46 2.78 1.83 -19.77
CA GLN A 46 3.33 1.05 -20.88
C GLN A 46 2.53 -0.24 -21.12
N ASN A 47 2.11 -0.93 -20.07
CA ASN A 47 1.28 -2.13 -20.16
C ASN A 47 -0.13 -1.82 -20.70
N ILE A 48 -0.73 -0.69 -20.33
CA ILE A 48 -2.00 -0.23 -20.89
C ILE A 48 -1.87 0.05 -22.39
N THR A 49 -0.85 0.81 -22.80
CA THR A 49 -0.67 1.19 -24.20
C THR A 49 -0.40 0.01 -25.13
N ALA A 50 0.19 -1.06 -24.59
CA ALA A 50 0.48 -2.30 -25.30
C ALA A 50 -0.56 -3.41 -25.05
N ASP A 51 -1.63 -3.14 -24.29
CA ASP A 51 -2.68 -4.08 -23.84
C ASP A 51 -2.11 -5.43 -23.31
N ARG A 52 -1.09 -5.34 -22.45
CA ARG A 52 -0.39 -6.53 -21.94
C ARG A 52 -1.16 -7.19 -20.80
N ALA A 53 -1.50 -8.47 -20.97
CA ALA A 53 -2.12 -9.30 -19.94
C ALA A 53 -1.05 -9.97 -19.05
N GLU A 54 -0.26 -9.16 -18.33
CA GLU A 54 0.87 -9.63 -17.53
C GLU A 54 0.62 -9.60 -16.01
N TYR A 55 -0.51 -9.01 -15.58
CA TYR A 55 -0.82 -8.88 -14.16
C TYR A 55 -1.33 -10.18 -13.58
N ASP A 56 -0.73 -10.63 -12.50
CA ASP A 56 -1.33 -11.65 -11.64
C ASP A 56 -2.58 -11.04 -10.99
N LEU A 57 -3.73 -11.67 -11.23
CA LEU A 57 -4.98 -11.26 -10.63
C LEU A 57 -5.18 -12.02 -9.31
N GLU A 58 -5.23 -11.28 -8.22
CA GLU A 58 -5.42 -11.81 -6.88
C GLU A 58 -6.74 -11.31 -6.29
N TYR A 59 -7.49 -12.16 -5.59
CA TYR A 59 -8.71 -11.77 -4.89
C TYR A 59 -8.56 -11.94 -3.38
N ASN A 60 -9.02 -10.94 -2.62
CA ASN A 60 -9.14 -10.98 -1.16
C ASN A 60 -7.85 -11.42 -0.44
N GLY A 61 -6.68 -11.00 -0.95
CA GLY A 61 -5.38 -11.37 -0.40
C GLY A 61 -4.98 -12.83 -0.61
N GLY A 62 -5.69 -13.55 -1.48
CA GLY A 62 -5.39 -14.94 -1.85
C GLY A 62 -4.33 -15.05 -2.95
N GLU A 63 -4.14 -16.28 -3.43
CA GLU A 63 -3.23 -16.59 -4.53
C GLU A 63 -3.75 -16.06 -5.86
N ALA A 64 -2.84 -15.89 -6.83
CA ALA A 64 -3.18 -15.47 -8.18
C ALA A 64 -4.05 -16.53 -8.89
N VAL A 65 -5.14 -16.06 -9.51
CA VAL A 65 -6.06 -16.92 -10.24
C VAL A 65 -5.81 -16.96 -11.75
N GLY A 66 -4.92 -16.12 -12.26
CA GLY A 66 -4.55 -16.05 -13.68
C GLY A 66 -3.93 -14.72 -14.05
N LYS A 67 -3.61 -14.56 -15.34
CA LYS A 67 -3.06 -13.33 -15.91
C LYS A 67 -4.17 -12.50 -16.57
N ILE A 68 -4.10 -11.18 -16.44
CA ILE A 68 -5.08 -10.24 -16.98
C ILE A 68 -4.41 -8.92 -17.37
N SER A 69 -5.01 -8.15 -18.30
CA SER A 69 -4.63 -6.77 -18.54
C SER A 69 -5.43 -5.80 -17.64
N ILE A 70 -4.92 -4.59 -17.44
CA ILE A 70 -5.64 -3.55 -16.70
C ILE A 70 -7.01 -3.27 -17.37
N GLN A 71 -7.05 -3.19 -18.70
CA GLN A 71 -8.30 -2.97 -19.42
C GLN A 71 -9.31 -4.10 -19.18
N GLN A 72 -8.88 -5.35 -19.29
CA GLN A 72 -9.74 -6.51 -19.03
C GLN A 72 -10.29 -6.49 -17.61
N ALA A 73 -9.46 -6.18 -16.60
CA ALA A 73 -9.91 -6.08 -15.21
C ALA A 73 -10.93 -4.95 -15.01
N LEU A 74 -10.70 -3.78 -15.64
CA LEU A 74 -11.62 -2.64 -15.52
C LEU A 74 -12.98 -2.89 -16.20
N ILE A 75 -13.07 -3.78 -17.21
CA ILE A 75 -14.34 -4.10 -17.86
C ILE A 75 -15.03 -5.35 -17.29
N SER A 76 -14.31 -6.20 -16.55
CA SER A 76 -14.83 -7.47 -16.03
C SER A 76 -15.81 -7.32 -14.88
N ASP A 77 -15.72 -6.23 -14.12
CA ASP A 77 -16.58 -5.97 -12.97
C ASP A 77 -16.80 -4.46 -12.77
N ARG A 78 -17.72 -4.13 -11.87
CA ARG A 78 -17.92 -2.75 -11.40
C ARG A 78 -17.28 -2.58 -10.04
N TYR A 79 -16.39 -1.61 -9.93
CA TYR A 79 -15.69 -1.28 -8.70
C TYR A 79 -16.24 -0.01 -8.07
N ASP A 80 -16.38 -0.02 -6.75
CA ASP A 80 -16.70 1.18 -5.97
C ASP A 80 -15.47 2.08 -5.84
N ILE A 81 -14.29 1.46 -5.78
CA ILE A 81 -13.00 2.12 -5.58
C ILE A 81 -11.96 1.51 -6.52
N VAL A 82 -11.13 2.36 -7.11
CA VAL A 82 -9.88 1.97 -7.76
C VAL A 82 -8.72 2.68 -7.07
N THR A 83 -7.68 1.94 -6.72
CA THR A 83 -6.47 2.52 -6.11
C THR A 83 -5.30 2.50 -7.06
N LEU A 84 -4.50 3.56 -6.99
CA LEU A 84 -3.21 3.69 -7.66
C LEU A 84 -2.12 3.89 -6.61
N GLN A 85 -0.89 3.53 -6.95
CA GLN A 85 0.30 3.74 -6.13
C GLN A 85 1.54 3.85 -7.00
N GLN A 86 2.61 4.45 -6.49
CA GLN A 86 3.92 4.39 -7.12
C GLN A 86 4.71 3.17 -6.61
N ALA A 87 5.70 2.71 -7.37
CA ALA A 87 6.68 1.75 -6.86
C ALA A 87 7.51 2.39 -5.74
N SER A 88 7.78 1.65 -4.67
CA SER A 88 8.38 2.21 -3.44
C SER A 88 9.73 2.91 -3.66
N HIS A 89 10.55 2.38 -4.58
CA HIS A 89 11.85 2.98 -4.91
C HIS A 89 11.74 4.31 -5.69
N LEU A 90 10.58 4.63 -6.22
CA LEU A 90 10.27 5.87 -6.94
C LEU A 90 9.27 6.76 -6.17
N SER A 91 8.77 6.30 -5.03
CA SER A 91 7.65 6.95 -4.34
C SER A 91 7.97 8.36 -3.81
N GLY A 92 9.23 8.66 -3.55
CA GLY A 92 9.70 10.00 -3.17
C GLY A 92 10.31 10.81 -4.33
N ILE A 93 10.17 10.37 -5.58
CA ILE A 93 10.72 11.02 -6.78
C ILE A 93 9.58 11.58 -7.61
N LEU A 94 9.26 12.86 -7.42
CA LEU A 94 8.05 13.49 -8.00
C LEU A 94 8.01 13.40 -9.53
N GLU A 95 9.14 13.54 -10.19
CA GLU A 95 9.26 13.48 -11.65
C GLU A 95 8.84 12.11 -12.22
N SER A 96 8.90 11.04 -11.40
CA SER A 96 8.49 9.69 -11.80
C SER A 96 6.97 9.50 -11.91
N TYR A 97 6.20 10.49 -11.47
CA TYR A 97 4.74 10.43 -11.50
C TYR A 97 4.15 10.94 -12.81
N ASP A 98 4.73 11.97 -13.41
CA ASP A 98 4.24 12.57 -14.64
C ASP A 98 4.86 11.93 -15.89
N PRO A 99 4.04 11.76 -16.97
CA PRO A 99 2.61 12.04 -17.06
C PRO A 99 1.72 10.86 -16.63
N TYR A 100 2.32 9.84 -16.04
CA TYR A 100 1.73 8.51 -15.89
C TYR A 100 0.53 8.48 -14.95
N ILE A 101 0.60 9.20 -13.82
CA ILE A 101 -0.49 9.22 -12.83
C ILE A 101 -1.79 9.82 -13.41
N ALA A 102 -1.67 10.91 -14.17
CA ALA A 102 -2.81 11.54 -14.82
C ALA A 102 -3.40 10.65 -15.91
N ASN A 103 -2.53 10.00 -16.72
CA ASN A 103 -2.94 9.08 -17.79
C ASN A 103 -3.67 7.86 -17.22
N LEU A 104 -3.13 7.25 -16.15
CA LEU A 104 -3.76 6.12 -15.46
C LEU A 104 -5.12 6.50 -14.89
N ALA A 105 -5.22 7.64 -14.21
CA ALA A 105 -6.47 8.12 -13.65
C ALA A 105 -7.53 8.38 -14.75
N ALA A 106 -7.14 8.97 -15.87
CA ALA A 106 -8.02 9.19 -17.01
C ALA A 106 -8.49 7.86 -17.63
N PHE A 107 -7.59 6.88 -17.75
CA PHE A 107 -7.92 5.55 -18.24
C PHE A 107 -8.90 4.81 -17.31
N VAL A 108 -8.67 4.86 -16.01
CA VAL A 108 -9.60 4.28 -15.03
C VAL A 108 -10.97 4.95 -15.14
N ARG A 109 -11.06 6.27 -15.18
CA ARG A 109 -12.33 6.98 -15.29
C ARG A 109 -13.10 6.68 -16.59
N LYS A 110 -12.39 6.39 -17.67
CA LYS A 110 -13.02 5.98 -18.94
C LYS A 110 -13.84 4.70 -18.79
N TYR A 111 -13.34 3.72 -18.04
CA TYR A 111 -13.99 2.40 -17.88
C TYR A 111 -14.81 2.29 -16.59
N GLN A 112 -14.43 3.04 -15.55
CA GLN A 112 -15.06 3.03 -14.23
C GLN A 112 -15.46 4.46 -13.80
N PRO A 113 -16.39 5.13 -14.53
CA PRO A 113 -16.69 6.56 -14.31
C PRO A 113 -17.34 6.86 -12.95
N ARG A 114 -17.82 5.83 -12.24
CA ARG A 114 -18.45 5.97 -10.91
C ARG A 114 -17.52 5.57 -9.78
N ALA A 115 -16.41 4.91 -10.07
CA ALA A 115 -15.45 4.49 -9.05
C ALA A 115 -14.75 5.72 -8.44
N LYS A 116 -14.58 5.72 -7.13
CA LYS A 116 -13.75 6.71 -6.44
C LYS A 116 -12.28 6.32 -6.60
N LEU A 117 -11.44 7.29 -6.90
CA LEU A 117 -10.00 7.07 -6.90
C LEU A 117 -9.42 7.26 -5.51
N TYR A 118 -8.53 6.36 -5.11
CA TYR A 118 -7.68 6.51 -3.96
C TYR A 118 -6.22 6.32 -4.37
N PHE A 119 -5.33 7.04 -3.69
CA PHE A 119 -3.89 6.86 -3.84
C PHE A 119 -3.34 6.17 -2.59
N HIS A 120 -2.70 5.02 -2.77
CA HIS A 120 -2.08 4.26 -1.69
C HIS A 120 -0.67 4.81 -1.46
N GLN A 121 -0.46 5.46 -0.32
CA GLN A 121 0.86 5.88 0.13
C GLN A 121 1.67 4.65 0.54
N THR A 122 2.80 4.41 -0.12
CA THR A 122 3.77 3.39 0.29
C THR A 122 4.48 3.81 1.57
N TRP A 123 5.29 2.94 2.14
CA TRP A 123 6.05 3.18 3.38
C TRP A 123 7.54 3.22 3.14
N THR A 124 8.26 3.76 4.13
CA THR A 124 9.73 3.84 4.12
C THR A 124 10.37 2.46 4.28
N TYR A 125 11.58 2.35 3.78
CA TYR A 125 12.41 1.18 4.05
C TYR A 125 12.87 1.14 5.50
N GLU A 126 13.21 -0.06 5.99
CA GLU A 126 13.65 -0.26 7.36
C GLU A 126 15.06 0.28 7.57
N LYS A 127 15.34 0.86 8.73
CA LYS A 127 16.71 1.24 9.11
C LYS A 127 17.54 -0.02 9.34
N PHE A 128 18.84 0.06 9.15
CA PHE A 128 19.77 -1.00 9.49
C PHE A 128 21.11 -0.42 9.96
N THR A 129 21.83 -1.21 10.75
CA THR A 129 23.25 -0.98 11.04
C THR A 129 24.11 -1.87 10.16
N GLU A 130 25.24 -1.37 9.68
CA GLU A 130 26.16 -2.17 8.85
C GLU A 130 26.80 -3.33 9.65
N PRO A 131 26.94 -4.53 9.06
CA PRO A 131 26.51 -4.90 7.72
C PRO A 131 24.98 -5.09 7.66
N SER A 132 24.34 -4.58 6.58
CA SER A 132 22.90 -4.72 6.39
C SER A 132 22.48 -6.20 6.33
N PRO A 133 21.44 -6.60 7.06
CA PRO A 133 20.87 -7.94 6.95
C PRO A 133 20.09 -8.13 5.64
N TYR A 134 19.82 -7.04 4.92
CA TYR A 134 19.02 -7.02 3.70
C TYR A 134 19.91 -7.09 2.46
N GLY A 135 19.40 -7.66 1.37
CA GLY A 135 20.18 -7.93 0.15
C GLY A 135 20.56 -6.68 -0.64
N ASN A 136 21.34 -6.89 -1.71
CA ASN A 136 21.87 -5.81 -2.56
C ASN A 136 20.77 -4.94 -3.21
N TYR A 137 19.63 -5.52 -3.59
CA TYR A 137 18.50 -4.76 -4.14
C TYR A 137 18.01 -3.70 -3.16
N TYR A 138 17.81 -4.07 -1.90
CA TYR A 138 17.42 -3.12 -0.85
C TYR A 138 18.40 -1.94 -0.75
N ARG A 139 19.71 -2.22 -0.71
CA ARG A 139 20.75 -1.17 -0.66
C ARG A 139 20.70 -0.27 -1.88
N GLN A 140 20.56 -0.85 -3.07
CA GLN A 140 20.51 -0.11 -4.33
C GLN A 140 19.32 0.86 -4.38
N VAL A 141 18.14 0.43 -3.98
CA VAL A 141 16.94 1.27 -4.04
C VAL A 141 16.85 2.28 -2.89
N PHE A 142 17.39 1.94 -1.69
CA PHE A 142 17.42 2.88 -0.57
C PHE A 142 18.49 3.98 -0.75
N ALA A 143 19.49 3.75 -1.59
CA ALA A 143 20.46 4.78 -1.96
C ALA A 143 19.82 6.00 -2.63
N ASN A 144 18.65 5.88 -3.26
CA ASN A 144 17.87 7.00 -3.80
C ASN A 144 17.47 8.02 -2.72
N TYR A 145 17.48 7.61 -1.46
CA TYR A 145 17.14 8.41 -0.28
C TYR A 145 18.32 8.62 0.66
N ASP A 146 19.56 8.44 0.17
CA ASP A 146 20.80 8.53 0.95
C ASP A 146 20.83 7.63 2.19
N PHE A 147 20.11 6.51 2.16
CA PHE A 147 19.90 5.61 3.31
C PHE A 147 19.25 6.28 4.52
N ASP A 148 18.57 7.39 4.32
CA ASP A 148 17.89 8.16 5.34
C ASP A 148 16.38 7.89 5.29
N GLN A 149 15.87 7.24 6.35
CA GLN A 149 14.46 6.87 6.45
C GLN A 149 13.55 8.10 6.62
N GLU A 150 14.00 9.12 7.36
CA GLU A 150 13.24 10.36 7.53
C GLU A 150 13.15 11.13 6.22
N LYS A 151 14.26 11.25 5.50
CA LYS A 151 14.28 11.83 4.15
C LYS A 151 13.33 11.10 3.22
N MET A 152 13.37 9.76 3.21
CA MET A 152 12.44 8.96 2.41
C MET A 152 10.99 9.24 2.81
N TYR A 153 10.70 9.32 4.12
CA TYR A 153 9.36 9.58 4.63
C TYR A 153 8.81 10.92 4.15
N GLN A 154 9.58 11.99 4.31
CA GLN A 154 9.17 13.33 3.87
C GLN A 154 8.89 13.34 2.36
N GLN A 155 9.82 12.84 1.55
CA GLN A 155 9.69 12.84 0.11
C GLN A 155 8.50 12.00 -0.39
N LEU A 156 8.32 10.77 0.12
CA LEU A 156 7.19 9.94 -0.31
C LEU A 156 5.83 10.50 0.15
N THR A 157 5.79 11.17 1.29
CA THR A 157 4.56 11.79 1.79
C THR A 157 4.17 12.98 0.93
N ASP A 158 5.13 13.87 0.64
CA ASP A 158 4.90 15.03 -0.24
C ASP A 158 4.45 14.58 -1.64
N CYS A 159 5.15 13.61 -2.23
CA CYS A 159 4.79 13.07 -3.54
C CYS A 159 3.40 12.42 -3.54
N ALA A 160 3.05 11.67 -2.51
CA ALA A 160 1.74 11.02 -2.40
C ALA A 160 0.60 12.05 -2.27
N CYS A 161 0.80 13.12 -1.51
CA CYS A 161 -0.16 14.23 -1.39
C CYS A 161 -0.36 14.94 -2.73
N VAL A 162 0.74 15.27 -3.42
CA VAL A 162 0.68 15.90 -4.76
C VAL A 162 -0.04 15.00 -5.75
N ALA A 163 0.32 13.71 -5.81
CA ALA A 163 -0.30 12.75 -6.72
C ALA A 163 -1.81 12.58 -6.44
N ALA A 164 -2.19 12.44 -5.18
CA ALA A 164 -3.60 12.31 -4.80
C ALA A 164 -4.40 13.56 -5.21
N ALA A 165 -3.86 14.77 -4.96
CA ALA A 165 -4.49 16.02 -5.35
C ALA A 165 -4.62 16.16 -6.88
N GLN A 166 -3.56 15.85 -7.63
CA GLN A 166 -3.53 15.93 -9.10
C GLN A 166 -4.63 15.11 -9.77
N ILE A 167 -4.93 13.94 -9.22
CA ILE A 167 -5.97 13.06 -9.77
C ILE A 167 -7.29 13.11 -9.00
N ASN A 168 -7.48 14.09 -8.11
CA ASN A 168 -8.66 14.18 -7.24
C ASN A 168 -8.99 12.83 -6.56
N ALA A 169 -7.98 12.22 -5.96
CA ALA A 169 -8.09 10.98 -5.20
C ALA A 169 -7.98 11.27 -3.69
N LYS A 170 -8.54 10.39 -2.86
CA LYS A 170 -8.25 10.38 -1.43
C LYS A 170 -6.96 9.60 -1.18
N LEU A 171 -6.20 10.01 -0.16
CA LEU A 171 -4.99 9.30 0.26
C LEU A 171 -5.34 8.17 1.23
N ILE A 172 -4.66 7.01 1.09
CA ILE A 172 -4.64 5.95 2.10
C ILE A 172 -3.25 5.98 2.74
N PRO A 173 -3.09 6.56 3.94
CA PRO A 173 -1.79 6.95 4.50
C PRO A 173 -1.10 5.82 5.26
N VAL A 174 -0.91 4.67 4.63
CA VAL A 174 -0.25 3.52 5.26
C VAL A 174 1.18 3.87 5.67
N GLY A 175 1.92 4.56 4.80
CA GLY A 175 3.30 4.97 5.07
C GLY A 175 3.41 5.83 6.33
N THR A 176 2.46 6.74 6.53
CA THR A 176 2.43 7.61 7.72
C THR A 176 2.15 6.79 8.99
N LEU A 177 1.24 5.82 8.96
CA LEU A 177 1.00 4.92 10.09
C LEU A 177 2.24 4.08 10.42
N ILE A 178 2.87 3.47 9.41
CA ILE A 178 4.07 2.65 9.61
C ILE A 178 5.22 3.49 10.19
N HIS A 179 5.42 4.70 9.67
CA HIS A 179 6.43 5.63 10.20
C HIS A 179 6.18 5.96 11.68
N LYS A 180 4.94 6.33 12.02
CA LYS A 180 4.55 6.63 13.40
C LYS A 180 4.79 5.45 14.34
N LEU A 181 4.38 4.25 13.96
CA LEU A 181 4.59 3.04 14.77
C LEU A 181 6.08 2.79 15.03
N ARG A 182 6.94 2.99 14.04
CA ARG A 182 8.39 2.80 14.18
C ARG A 182 9.05 3.84 15.06
N GLU A 183 8.63 5.09 15.00
CA GLU A 183 9.32 6.19 15.70
C GLU A 183 8.73 6.48 17.09
N ALA A 184 7.42 6.41 17.25
CA ALA A 184 6.73 6.85 18.46
C ALA A 184 6.26 5.72 19.37
N THR A 185 6.35 4.45 18.95
CA THR A 185 5.80 3.31 19.68
C THR A 185 6.91 2.34 20.06
N PRO A 186 7.28 2.23 21.36
CA PRO A 186 8.40 1.37 21.79
C PRO A 186 8.27 -0.09 21.33
N GLU A 187 7.04 -0.62 21.27
CA GLU A 187 6.75 -2.00 20.87
C GLU A 187 7.07 -2.29 19.40
N PHE A 188 7.12 -1.26 18.55
CA PHE A 188 7.45 -1.37 17.13
C PHE A 188 8.72 -0.61 16.73
N ASN A 189 9.38 0.02 17.67
CA ASN A 189 10.66 0.69 17.44
C ASN A 189 11.81 -0.31 17.62
N GLN A 190 12.43 -0.70 16.50
CA GLN A 190 13.54 -1.67 16.54
C GLN A 190 14.77 -1.18 17.33
N ASN A 191 14.97 0.13 17.48
CA ASN A 191 16.08 0.68 18.29
C ASN A 191 15.91 0.42 19.78
N THR A 192 14.68 0.15 20.23
CA THR A 192 14.35 -0.23 21.63
C THR A 192 14.08 -1.73 21.79
N GLY A 193 14.32 -2.53 20.72
CA GLY A 193 14.06 -3.97 20.74
C GLY A 193 12.62 -4.35 20.42
N GLY A 194 11.82 -3.44 19.88
CA GLY A 194 10.45 -3.69 19.43
C GLY A 194 10.37 -4.58 18.17
N HIS A 195 9.14 -4.97 17.83
CA HIS A 195 8.85 -5.79 16.66
C HIS A 195 9.17 -5.03 15.36
N VAL A 196 9.92 -5.67 14.47
CA VAL A 196 10.23 -5.10 13.15
C VAL A 196 9.01 -5.23 12.24
N LEU A 197 8.55 -4.12 11.67
CA LEU A 197 7.40 -4.09 10.77
C LEU A 197 7.74 -4.47 9.31
N SER A 198 8.97 -4.91 9.06
CA SER A 198 9.45 -5.33 7.74
C SER A 198 10.03 -6.75 7.79
N ARG A 199 9.85 -7.55 6.70
CA ARG A 199 10.43 -8.90 6.59
C ARG A 199 11.76 -8.95 5.82
N ASP A 200 12.01 -7.96 4.96
CA ASP A 200 13.17 -7.96 4.06
C ASP A 200 13.72 -6.53 3.81
N GLY A 201 13.37 -5.59 4.68
CA GLY A 201 13.81 -4.20 4.63
C GLY A 201 12.85 -3.26 3.91
N TYR A 202 11.92 -3.76 3.09
CA TYR A 202 10.96 -2.93 2.34
C TYR A 202 9.54 -3.49 2.27
N HIS A 203 9.34 -4.80 2.29
CA HIS A 203 8.00 -5.38 2.43
C HIS A 203 7.59 -5.47 3.91
N LEU A 204 6.30 -5.35 4.18
CA LEU A 204 5.79 -5.45 5.55
C LEU A 204 5.98 -6.84 6.14
N SER A 205 6.15 -6.92 7.46
CA SER A 205 6.13 -8.18 8.19
C SER A 205 4.80 -8.90 7.96
N LEU A 206 4.83 -10.24 8.02
CA LEU A 206 3.67 -11.06 7.68
C LEU A 206 2.53 -10.95 8.70
N ASP A 207 2.84 -10.42 9.87
CA ASP A 207 1.97 -10.22 11.02
C ASP A 207 1.52 -8.75 11.16
N TYR A 208 2.11 -8.04 12.10
CA TYR A 208 1.71 -6.69 12.51
C TYR A 208 1.86 -5.64 11.41
N GLY A 209 2.85 -5.78 10.52
CA GLY A 209 3.01 -4.87 9.40
C GLY A 209 1.84 -4.95 8.42
N ARG A 210 1.47 -6.17 7.98
CA ARG A 210 0.32 -6.39 7.11
C ARG A 210 -1.01 -6.04 7.79
N PHE A 211 -1.11 -6.32 9.10
CA PHE A 211 -2.27 -5.91 9.87
C PHE A 211 -2.42 -4.39 9.91
N ALA A 212 -1.35 -3.66 10.19
CA ALA A 212 -1.37 -2.19 10.21
C ALA A 212 -1.82 -1.59 8.87
N ALA A 213 -1.31 -2.12 7.75
CA ALA A 213 -1.73 -1.69 6.43
C ALA A 213 -3.23 -1.95 6.19
N ALA A 214 -3.70 -3.16 6.48
CA ALA A 214 -5.12 -3.53 6.32
C ALA A 214 -6.04 -2.69 7.24
N ALA A 215 -5.62 -2.42 8.48
CA ALA A 215 -6.35 -1.60 9.44
C ALA A 215 -6.47 -0.14 8.98
N MET A 216 -5.38 0.43 8.45
CA MET A 216 -5.40 1.79 7.89
C MET A 216 -6.31 1.89 6.65
N TRP A 217 -6.25 0.88 5.77
CA TRP A 217 -7.17 0.80 4.65
C TRP A 217 -8.62 0.74 5.11
N LEU A 218 -8.96 -0.18 6.01
CA LEU A 218 -10.32 -0.33 6.53
C LEU A 218 -10.86 0.99 7.07
N TYR A 219 -10.08 1.65 7.94
CA TYR A 219 -10.46 2.93 8.52
C TYR A 219 -10.63 4.04 7.47
N THR A 220 -9.66 4.18 6.57
CA THR A 220 -9.72 5.22 5.51
C THR A 220 -10.94 5.05 4.59
N LEU A 221 -11.30 3.79 4.28
CA LEU A 221 -12.38 3.49 3.36
C LEU A 221 -13.77 3.56 3.99
N THR A 222 -13.87 3.27 5.29
CA THR A 222 -15.18 3.06 5.96
C THR A 222 -15.41 3.96 7.17
N GLY A 223 -14.37 4.55 7.75
CA GLY A 223 -14.42 5.25 9.03
C GLY A 223 -14.51 4.31 10.25
N VAL A 224 -14.47 3.00 10.04
CA VAL A 224 -14.57 2.01 11.13
C VAL A 224 -13.18 1.59 11.59
N LEU A 225 -12.88 1.81 12.86
CA LEU A 225 -11.68 1.25 13.49
C LEU A 225 -11.88 -0.25 13.72
N PRO A 226 -10.92 -1.10 13.29
CA PRO A 226 -11.02 -2.52 13.54
C PRO A 226 -10.99 -2.84 15.04
N LYS A 227 -11.72 -3.88 15.44
CA LYS A 227 -11.68 -4.39 16.81
C LYS A 227 -10.47 -5.32 16.94
N PRO A 228 -9.55 -5.03 17.88
CA PRO A 228 -8.29 -5.76 17.97
C PRO A 228 -8.35 -7.02 18.85
N GLU A 229 -9.53 -7.41 19.38
CA GLU A 229 -9.64 -8.43 20.42
C GLU A 229 -9.20 -9.83 19.96
N SER A 230 -9.38 -10.14 18.67
CA SER A 230 -8.91 -11.40 18.10
C SER A 230 -8.76 -11.31 16.59
N PHE A 231 -7.54 -11.33 16.11
CA PHE A 231 -7.26 -11.43 14.68
C PHE A 231 -6.03 -12.32 14.47
N GLU A 232 -6.23 -13.45 13.79
CA GLU A 232 -5.23 -14.52 13.72
C GLU A 232 -4.77 -14.94 15.16
N ASP A 233 -3.55 -15.43 15.29
CA ASP A 233 -2.91 -15.74 16.56
C ASP A 233 -2.00 -14.58 17.04
N PHE A 234 -2.36 -13.32 16.67
CA PHE A 234 -1.56 -12.15 17.02
C PHE A 234 -1.87 -11.67 18.43
N ASP A 235 -0.87 -11.05 19.08
CA ASP A 235 -1.04 -10.47 20.41
C ASP A 235 -2.05 -9.31 20.38
N PRO A 236 -3.21 -9.42 21.08
CA PRO A 236 -4.22 -8.37 21.11
C PRO A 236 -3.72 -7.02 21.64
N ALA A 237 -2.70 -7.01 22.50
CA ALA A 237 -2.13 -5.77 23.02
C ALA A 237 -1.40 -5.01 21.91
N LEU A 238 -0.62 -5.70 21.08
CA LEU A 238 0.07 -5.10 19.93
C LEU A 238 -0.92 -4.66 18.84
N LEU A 239 -1.97 -5.44 18.59
CA LEU A 239 -3.04 -5.04 17.67
C LEU A 239 -3.74 -3.76 18.14
N ARG A 240 -3.99 -3.63 19.46
CA ARG A 240 -4.61 -2.44 20.06
C ARG A 240 -3.74 -1.20 19.86
N ILE A 241 -2.44 -1.30 20.09
CA ILE A 241 -1.49 -0.20 19.85
C ILE A 241 -1.56 0.30 18.42
N ILE A 242 -1.60 -0.62 17.44
CA ILE A 242 -1.74 -0.27 16.03
C ILE A 242 -3.06 0.48 15.78
N VAL A 243 -4.17 -0.08 16.25
CA VAL A 243 -5.51 0.49 16.03
C VAL A 243 -5.65 1.87 16.69
N ASP A 244 -5.18 2.02 17.92
CA ASP A 244 -5.24 3.29 18.65
C ASP A 244 -4.38 4.39 18.02
N SER A 245 -3.35 4.01 17.24
CA SER A 245 -2.50 4.95 16.51
C SER A 245 -3.16 5.53 15.25
N ILE A 246 -4.19 4.86 14.70
CA ILE A 246 -4.82 5.25 13.42
C ILE A 246 -5.52 6.62 13.48
N PRO A 247 -6.37 6.95 14.48
CA PRO A 247 -7.07 8.23 14.51
C PRO A 247 -6.16 9.46 14.62
N GLU A 248 -4.92 9.26 15.02
CA GLU A 248 -3.94 10.33 15.15
C GLU A 248 -3.21 10.64 13.82
N ILE A 249 -3.46 9.85 12.77
CA ILE A 249 -2.91 10.10 11.44
C ILE A 249 -3.67 11.25 10.80
N GLN A 250 -3.02 12.40 10.72
CA GLN A 250 -3.50 13.59 10.00
C GLN A 250 -2.85 13.62 8.61
N ILE A 251 -3.62 13.99 7.59
CA ILE A 251 -3.20 14.10 6.20
C ILE A 251 -3.39 15.54 5.75
#